data_aa02a2839c24167056c5f9c3f2c15d58
#
_entry.id   aa02a2839c24167056c5f9c3f2c15d58
#
_cell.length_a   1.000
_cell.length_b   1.000
_cell.length_c   1.000
_cell.angle_alpha   90.00
_cell.angle_beta   90.00
_cell.angle_gamma   90.00
#
_symmetry.space_group_name_H-M   'P 1'
#
loop_
_entity.id
_entity.type
_entity.pdbx_description
1 polymer ?
#
loop_
_entity_poly.entity_id
_entity_poly.type
_entity_poly.pdbx_seq_one_letter_code
_entity_poly.pdbx_strand_id
1 'polypeptide(L)'
;MLPTDVVILAGARTPMSRYTGAFKDVSAIDLGASASREAIRRSGVDPAEFEHVVFGNVMQTSGDALYGARHVGLKAGLKDENHPSVTSTVFFESSEKSWMVVMRISSGFA
;
A
#
# COMPACT_ATOMS: atom_id res chain seq x y z
N MET A 1 -5.51 -24.12 10.80
CA MET A 1 -4.54 -23.18 10.21
C MET A 1 -3.23 -23.28 10.98
N LEU A 2 -2.14 -23.49 10.29
CA LEU A 2 -0.82 -23.57 10.93
C LEU A 2 -0.28 -22.17 11.24
N PRO A 3 0.54 -21.97 12.30
CA PRO A 3 1.11 -20.65 12.63
C PRO A 3 1.97 -20.02 11.52
N THR A 4 2.39 -20.81 10.54
CA THR A 4 3.18 -20.39 9.38
C THR A 4 2.35 -20.07 8.13
N ASP A 5 1.02 -20.22 8.20
CA ASP A 5 0.16 -19.95 7.06
C ASP A 5 0.10 -18.44 6.77
N VAL A 6 0.23 -18.10 5.51
CA VAL A 6 0.05 -16.74 5.03
C VAL A 6 -1.41 -16.57 4.61
N VAL A 7 -2.07 -15.58 5.16
CA VAL A 7 -3.48 -15.29 4.89
C VAL A 7 -3.67 -13.87 4.39
N ILE A 8 -4.67 -13.65 3.55
CA ILE A 8 -5.13 -12.33 3.14
C ILE A 8 -6.33 -11.96 4.00
N LEU A 9 -6.22 -10.88 4.78
CA LEU A 9 -7.26 -10.44 5.70
C LEU A 9 -8.29 -9.54 5.04
N ALA A 10 -7.85 -8.62 4.22
CA ALA A 10 -8.70 -7.66 3.53
C ALA A 10 -8.00 -7.08 2.30
N GLY A 11 -8.79 -6.44 1.46
CA GLY A 11 -8.30 -5.71 0.30
C GLY A 11 -9.18 -4.49 0.02
N ALA A 12 -8.59 -3.49 -0.61
CA ALA A 12 -9.30 -2.32 -1.09
C ALA A 12 -8.56 -1.75 -2.31
N ARG A 13 -9.30 -1.05 -3.15
CA ARG A 13 -8.76 -0.30 -4.29
C ARG A 13 -9.49 1.03 -4.45
N THR A 14 -8.86 1.97 -5.10
CA THR A 14 -9.53 3.18 -5.57
C THR A 14 -10.37 2.86 -6.82
N PRO A 15 -11.36 3.70 -7.15
CA PRO A 15 -11.98 3.66 -8.47
C PRO A 15 -10.95 3.85 -9.58
N MET A 16 -11.23 3.34 -10.75
CA MET A 16 -10.46 3.64 -11.95
C MET A 16 -10.98 4.94 -12.57
N SER A 17 -10.06 5.77 -13.02
CA SER A 17 -10.37 7.00 -13.73
C SER A 17 -9.67 6.99 -15.09
N ARG A 18 -10.29 7.60 -16.09
CA ARG A 18 -9.63 7.78 -17.39
C ARG A 18 -8.46 8.77 -17.27
N TYR A 19 -7.55 8.68 -18.21
CA TYR A 19 -6.42 9.59 -18.34
C TYR A 19 -6.89 11.06 -18.35
N THR A 20 -6.22 11.92 -17.60
CA THR A 20 -6.60 13.33 -17.37
C THR A 20 -8.01 13.54 -16.78
N GLY A 21 -8.61 12.51 -16.20
CA GLY A 21 -9.93 12.55 -15.57
C GLY A 21 -9.90 13.02 -14.12
N ALA A 22 -10.76 12.44 -13.28
CA ALA A 22 -10.99 12.86 -11.90
C ALA A 22 -9.73 12.83 -11.02
N PHE A 23 -8.77 11.98 -11.30
CA PHE A 23 -7.53 11.82 -10.52
C PHE A 23 -6.31 12.53 -11.10
N LYS A 24 -6.48 13.42 -12.08
CA LYS A 24 -5.36 14.09 -12.74
C LYS A 24 -4.45 14.86 -11.76
N ASP A 25 -5.03 15.44 -10.72
CA ASP A 25 -4.35 16.25 -9.72
C ASP A 25 -4.10 15.50 -8.40
N VAL A 26 -4.39 14.20 -8.36
CA VAL A 26 -4.18 13.35 -7.18
C VAL A 26 -2.90 12.53 -7.36
N SER A 27 -2.01 12.60 -6.38
CA SER A 27 -0.77 11.83 -6.44
C SER A 27 -1.01 10.33 -6.26
N ALA A 28 -0.12 9.51 -6.84
CA ALA A 28 -0.14 8.07 -6.64
C ALA A 28 -0.01 7.68 -5.16
N ILE A 29 0.76 8.44 -4.39
CA ILE A 29 0.94 8.24 -2.96
C ILE A 29 -0.38 8.48 -2.21
N ASP A 30 -1.12 9.52 -2.56
CA ASP A 30 -2.42 9.81 -1.94
C ASP A 30 -3.47 8.76 -2.28
N LEU A 31 -3.49 8.27 -3.51
CA LEU A 31 -4.35 7.15 -3.92
C LEU A 31 -3.99 5.87 -3.15
N GLY A 32 -2.69 5.55 -3.06
CA GLY A 32 -2.21 4.40 -2.30
C GLY A 32 -2.54 4.49 -0.82
N ALA A 33 -2.38 5.66 -0.21
CA ALA A 33 -2.71 5.90 1.19
C ALA A 33 -4.21 5.75 1.46
N SER A 34 -5.05 6.23 0.55
CA SER A 34 -6.50 6.11 0.67
C SER A 34 -6.96 4.65 0.65
N ALA A 35 -6.48 3.87 -0.33
CA ALA A 35 -6.77 2.45 -0.43
C ALA A 35 -6.22 1.67 0.78
N SER A 36 -5.02 2.01 1.24
CA SER A 36 -4.39 1.36 2.40
C SER A 36 -5.17 1.61 3.69
N ARG A 37 -5.61 2.84 3.94
CA ARG A 37 -6.45 3.15 5.11
C ARG A 37 -7.72 2.32 5.14
N GLU A 38 -8.38 2.18 4.02
CA GLU A 38 -9.60 1.37 3.94
C GLU A 38 -9.31 -0.12 4.13
N ALA A 39 -8.23 -0.65 3.57
CA ALA A 39 -7.83 -2.03 3.78
C ALA A 39 -7.49 -2.33 5.25
N ILE A 40 -6.77 -1.42 5.91
CA ILE A 40 -6.46 -1.51 7.34
C ILE A 40 -7.76 -1.54 8.15
N ARG A 41 -8.68 -0.62 7.88
CA ARG A 41 -9.98 -0.56 8.55
C ARG A 41 -10.77 -1.86 8.40
N ARG A 42 -10.81 -2.42 7.20
CA ARG A 42 -11.53 -3.67 6.92
C ARG A 42 -10.88 -4.89 7.56
N SER A 43 -9.56 -4.88 7.71
CA SER A 43 -8.84 -5.99 8.32
C SER A 43 -9.14 -6.16 9.81
N GLY A 44 -9.57 -5.10 10.49
CA GLY A 44 -9.79 -5.09 11.94
C GLY A 44 -8.52 -5.15 12.78
N VAL A 45 -7.36 -5.01 12.16
CA VAL A 45 -6.06 -5.06 12.84
C VAL A 45 -5.61 -3.65 13.22
N ASP A 46 -5.04 -3.50 14.42
CA ASP A 46 -4.46 -2.24 14.85
C ASP A 46 -3.33 -1.82 13.90
N PRO A 47 -3.33 -0.57 13.39
CA PRO A 47 -2.24 -0.05 12.57
C PRO A 47 -0.85 -0.21 13.18
N ALA A 48 -0.75 -0.27 14.50
CA ALA A 48 0.50 -0.49 15.22
C ALA A 48 1.11 -1.90 15.03
N GLU A 49 0.33 -2.86 14.61
CA GLU A 49 0.76 -4.25 14.42
C GLU A 49 1.31 -4.54 13.02
N PHE A 50 1.23 -3.57 12.12
CA PHE A 50 1.81 -3.71 10.79
C PHE A 50 3.32 -3.47 10.82
N GLU A 51 4.08 -4.46 10.42
CA GLU A 51 5.55 -4.43 10.46
C GLU A 51 6.18 -4.05 9.12
N HIS A 52 5.48 -4.25 8.01
CA HIS A 52 6.09 -4.09 6.70
C HIS A 52 5.10 -3.59 5.65
N VAL A 53 5.57 -2.67 4.81
CA VAL A 53 4.82 -2.15 3.67
C VAL A 53 5.59 -2.46 2.39
N VAL A 54 4.94 -3.11 1.44
CA VAL A 54 5.47 -3.32 0.09
C VAL A 54 4.56 -2.61 -0.90
N PHE A 55 5.12 -1.72 -1.68
CA PHE A 55 4.41 -0.90 -2.64
C PHE A 55 4.98 -1.09 -4.04
N GLY A 56 4.15 -1.58 -4.96
CA GLY A 56 4.53 -1.71 -6.37
C GLY A 56 4.40 -0.37 -7.10
N ASN A 57 5.45 0.03 -7.80
CA ASN A 57 5.46 1.26 -8.58
C ASN A 57 6.27 1.06 -9.88
N VAL A 58 5.59 1.13 -11.01
CA VAL A 58 6.24 0.96 -12.32
C VAL A 58 6.83 2.27 -12.82
N MET A 59 6.10 3.37 -12.69
CA MET A 59 6.52 4.69 -13.15
C MET A 59 6.57 5.68 -11.98
N GLN A 60 7.70 6.32 -11.81
CA GLN A 60 7.85 7.37 -10.82
C GLN A 60 7.26 8.67 -11.37
N THR A 61 6.09 9.04 -10.88
CA THR A 61 5.33 10.20 -11.37
C THR A 61 5.51 11.45 -10.52
N SER A 62 6.28 11.36 -9.42
CA SER A 62 6.58 12.48 -8.53
C SER A 62 8.00 12.36 -7.97
N GLY A 63 8.55 13.46 -7.47
CA GLY A 63 9.91 13.50 -6.92
C GLY A 63 10.11 12.63 -5.67
N ASP A 64 9.03 12.34 -4.95
CA ASP A 64 9.02 11.50 -3.74
C ASP A 64 8.67 10.03 -4.01
N ALA A 65 8.45 9.65 -5.27
CA ALA A 65 8.05 8.29 -5.64
C ALA A 65 9.09 7.22 -5.29
N LEU A 66 10.37 7.58 -5.18
CA LEU A 66 11.45 6.70 -4.73
C LEU A 66 11.17 6.11 -3.33
N TYR A 67 10.55 6.89 -2.47
CA TYR A 67 10.18 6.51 -1.12
C TYR A 67 8.67 6.25 -1.00
N GLY A 68 8.04 5.88 -2.09
CA GLY A 68 6.58 5.74 -2.19
C GLY A 68 5.97 4.85 -1.11
N ALA A 69 6.57 3.70 -0.85
CA ALA A 69 6.10 2.78 0.20
C ALA A 69 6.11 3.44 1.58
N ARG A 70 7.16 4.19 1.91
CA ARG A 70 7.28 4.91 3.18
C ARG A 70 6.21 5.98 3.31
N HIS A 71 6.04 6.80 2.29
CA HIS A 71 5.02 7.85 2.28
C HIS A 71 3.60 7.30 2.36
N VAL A 72 3.31 6.22 1.64
CA VAL A 72 2.01 5.55 1.70
C VAL A 72 1.75 5.02 3.12
N GLY A 73 2.72 4.34 3.72
CA GLY A 73 2.59 3.80 5.08
C GLY A 73 2.31 4.89 6.12
N LEU A 74 3.10 5.97 6.10
CA LEU A 74 2.92 7.10 7.02
C LEU A 74 1.57 7.79 6.83
N LYS A 75 1.17 8.06 5.59
CA LYS A 75 -0.13 8.67 5.28
C LYS A 75 -1.32 7.74 5.59
N ALA A 76 -1.12 6.43 5.56
CA ALA A 76 -2.14 5.47 5.95
C ALA A 76 -2.31 5.34 7.47
N GLY A 77 -1.42 5.93 8.25
CA GLY A 77 -1.50 5.95 9.72
C GLY A 77 -0.66 4.87 10.40
N LEU A 78 0.29 4.26 9.71
CA LEU A 78 1.23 3.32 10.32
C LEU A 78 2.28 4.05 11.14
N LYS A 79 2.82 3.38 12.17
CA LYS A 79 3.83 3.98 13.04
C LYS A 79 5.15 4.20 12.31
N ASP A 80 5.79 5.33 12.60
CA ASP A 80 7.06 5.72 11.99
C ASP A 80 8.23 4.81 12.39
N GLU A 81 8.21 4.29 13.60
CA GLU A 81 9.38 3.69 14.22
C GLU A 81 9.72 2.27 13.76
N ASN A 82 8.77 1.51 13.24
CA ASN A 82 8.90 0.06 13.20
C ASN A 82 8.66 -0.63 11.86
N HIS A 83 8.38 0.08 10.76
CA HIS A 83 8.15 -0.67 9.54
C HIS A 83 9.17 -0.37 8.43
N PRO A 84 10.00 -1.33 8.09
CA PRO A 84 10.72 -1.26 6.84
C PRO A 84 9.70 -1.22 5.69
N SER A 85 9.95 -0.36 4.74
CA SER A 85 9.10 -0.20 3.57
C SER A 85 9.92 -0.42 2.31
N VAL A 86 9.38 -1.16 1.39
CA VAL A 86 10.02 -1.45 0.12
C VAL A 86 9.14 -0.96 -1.02
N THR A 87 9.70 -0.09 -1.84
CA THR A 87 9.13 0.24 -3.14
C THR A 87 9.76 -0.69 -4.17
N SER A 88 8.97 -1.52 -4.79
CA SER A 88 9.44 -2.43 -5.83
C SER A 88 8.94 -1.99 -7.19
N THR A 89 9.84 -1.92 -8.15
CA THR A 89 9.48 -1.75 -9.55
C THR A 89 9.08 -3.11 -10.11
N VAL A 90 7.80 -3.31 -10.30
CA VAL A 90 7.27 -4.54 -10.90
C VAL A 90 6.93 -4.22 -12.35
N PHE A 91 7.59 -4.89 -13.29
CA PHE A 91 7.20 -4.86 -14.69
C PHE A 91 5.93 -5.69 -14.86
N PHE A 92 4.79 -5.04 -14.86
CA PHE A 92 3.58 -5.60 -15.44
C PHE A 92 3.33 -4.91 -16.78
N GLU A 93 3.19 -5.71 -17.81
CA GLU A 93 2.86 -5.28 -19.15
C GLU A 93 1.36 -4.91 -19.25
N SER A 94 0.96 -3.91 -18.50
CA SER A 94 -0.34 -3.30 -18.68
C SER A 94 -0.23 -1.79 -18.51
N SER A 95 -0.79 -1.09 -19.47
CA SER A 95 -0.82 0.37 -19.58
C SER A 95 -1.66 1.06 -18.49
N GLU A 96 -2.08 0.32 -17.47
CA GLU A 96 -2.92 0.83 -16.39
C GLU A 96 -2.12 0.96 -15.10
N LYS A 97 -2.30 2.06 -14.40
CA LYS A 97 -1.72 2.34 -13.09
C LYS A 97 -2.30 1.39 -12.05
N SER A 98 -1.84 0.15 -12.04
CA SER A 98 -2.20 -0.81 -11.00
C SER A 98 -1.22 -0.70 -9.84
N TRP A 99 -1.74 -0.32 -8.69
CA TRP A 99 -0.99 -0.20 -7.46
C TRP A 99 -1.35 -1.38 -6.55
N MET A 100 -0.37 -2.12 -6.13
CA MET A 100 -0.54 -3.16 -5.12
C MET A 100 0.22 -2.77 -3.87
N VAL A 101 -0.50 -2.62 -2.78
CA VAL A 101 0.08 -2.44 -1.45
C VAL A 101 -0.13 -3.74 -0.68
N VAL A 102 0.96 -4.37 -0.29
CA VAL A 102 0.95 -5.53 0.59
C VAL A 102 1.51 -5.12 1.94
N MET A 103 0.77 -5.39 2.97
CA MET A 103 1.18 -5.12 4.34
C MET A 103 1.31 -6.44 5.10
N ARG A 104 2.41 -6.62 5.78
CA ARG A 104 2.66 -7.77 6.63
C ARG A 104 2.42 -7.42 8.09
N ILE A 105 1.77 -8.31 8.79
CA ILE A 105 1.56 -8.25 10.24
C ILE A 105 2.53 -9.19 10.91
N SER A 106 3.03 -8.79 12.08
CA SER A 106 3.85 -9.65 12.94
C SER A 106 3.14 -10.97 13.27
N SER A 107 3.87 -12.06 13.24
CA SER A 107 3.39 -13.39 13.58
C SER A 107 3.11 -13.59 15.08
N GLY A 108 2.80 -12.52 15.79
CA GLY A 108 2.49 -12.54 17.22
C GLY A 108 1.06 -12.90 17.58
N PHE A 109 0.28 -13.48 16.68
CA PHE A 109 -1.00 -14.11 17.01
C PHE A 109 -0.74 -15.49 17.61
N ALA A 110 -0.47 -15.49 18.87
CA ALA A 110 -0.60 -16.69 19.67
C ALA A 110 -2.05 -16.79 20.19
#